data_9bbc56acdc3d4d541d2a948dc373cc77
#
_entry.id   9bbc56acdc3d4d541d2a948dc373cc77
#
_cell.length_a   1.000
_cell.length_b   1.000
_cell.length_c   1.000
_cell.angle_alpha   90.00
_cell.angle_beta   90.00
_cell.angle_gamma   90.00
#
_symmetry.space_group_name_H-M   'P 1'
#
loop_
_entity.id
_entity.type
_entity.pdbx_description
1 polymer ?
#
loop_
_entity_poly.entity_id
_entity_poly.type
_entity_poly.pdbx_seq_one_letter_code
_entity_poly.pdbx_strand_id
1 'polypeptide(L)'
;MSDRKVRVRFAPSPTGPLHIGGVRTALYNYLFARQHGGDLVFRIEDTDSHRFVPGAEEYIIESFRWLGIKFDEGVSFGGNHGPYRQSERRAIYKKYVDQLLADGKAYIAFDTPEQLEAKRAAVQNFQYDARTRQEMTNSLTLPKEEVERRIADGEQYVVRFKV
;
A
#
# COMPACT_ATOMS: atom_id res chain seq x y z
N MET A 1 -18.44 -23.75 -7.15
CA MET A 1 -17.13 -23.23 -6.69
C MET A 1 -16.54 -22.44 -7.84
N SER A 2 -15.90 -21.30 -7.58
CA SER A 2 -15.31 -20.46 -8.63
C SER A 2 -14.17 -21.22 -9.31
N ASP A 3 -14.23 -21.33 -10.62
CA ASP A 3 -13.22 -21.99 -11.49
C ASP A 3 -11.90 -21.17 -11.59
N ARG A 4 -11.67 -20.26 -10.65
CA ARG A 4 -10.49 -19.41 -10.63
C ARG A 4 -9.30 -20.15 -10.03
N LYS A 5 -8.21 -20.18 -10.78
CA LYS A 5 -6.90 -20.63 -10.29
C LYS A 5 -6.53 -19.92 -9.00
N VAL A 6 -6.08 -20.65 -8.00
CA VAL A 6 -5.59 -20.09 -6.75
C VAL A 6 -4.39 -19.18 -7.05
N ARG A 7 -4.41 -17.96 -6.54
CA ARG A 7 -3.30 -17.01 -6.62
C ARG A 7 -3.06 -16.40 -5.24
N VAL A 8 -1.90 -16.57 -4.72
CA VAL A 8 -1.47 -16.03 -3.44
C VAL A 8 -0.27 -15.10 -3.62
N ARG A 9 0.01 -14.27 -2.65
CA ARG A 9 1.02 -13.23 -2.77
C ARG A 9 1.88 -13.15 -1.52
N PHE A 10 3.19 -13.01 -1.73
CA PHE A 10 4.11 -12.47 -0.75
C PHE A 10 4.56 -11.07 -1.21
N ALA A 11 4.45 -10.06 -0.34
CA ALA A 11 4.69 -8.67 -0.70
C ALA A 11 5.45 -7.93 0.41
N PRO A 12 6.76 -8.15 0.52
CA PRO A 12 7.58 -7.47 1.50
C PRO A 12 7.85 -6.01 1.12
N SER A 13 8.09 -5.17 2.14
CA SER A 13 8.72 -3.86 1.95
C SER A 13 10.24 -4.00 2.01
N PRO A 14 11.01 -3.32 1.13
CA PRO A 14 12.46 -3.41 1.06
C PRO A 14 13.12 -2.51 2.14
N THR A 15 12.78 -2.73 3.40
CA THR A 15 13.19 -1.91 4.56
C THR A 15 14.31 -2.55 5.37
N GLY A 16 14.96 -3.58 4.84
CA GLY A 16 16.06 -4.30 5.46
C GLY A 16 16.08 -5.78 5.09
N PRO A 17 16.92 -6.58 5.78
CA PRO A 17 17.07 -8.00 5.48
C PRO A 17 15.79 -8.78 5.77
N LEU A 18 15.56 -9.82 4.97
CA LEU A 18 14.46 -10.76 5.19
C LEU A 18 14.69 -11.54 6.50
N HIS A 19 13.72 -11.48 7.41
CA HIS A 19 13.78 -12.26 8.65
C HIS A 19 12.89 -13.51 8.58
N ILE A 20 13.09 -14.44 9.52
CA ILE A 20 12.41 -15.74 9.54
C ILE A 20 10.87 -15.64 9.54
N GLY A 21 10.30 -14.58 10.12
CA GLY A 21 8.86 -14.31 10.08
C GLY A 21 8.34 -14.08 8.66
N GLY A 22 9.09 -13.32 7.84
CA GLY A 22 8.78 -13.11 6.42
C GLY A 22 8.90 -14.42 5.62
N VAL A 23 9.97 -15.18 5.87
CA VAL A 23 10.18 -16.52 5.26
C VAL A 23 9.00 -17.44 5.58
N ARG A 24 8.59 -17.51 6.85
CA ARG A 24 7.44 -18.33 7.27
C ARG A 24 6.18 -17.96 6.50
N THR A 25 5.86 -16.67 6.39
CA THR A 25 4.68 -16.21 5.65
C THR A 25 4.75 -16.59 4.17
N ALA A 26 5.92 -16.42 3.53
CA ALA A 26 6.11 -16.80 2.15
C ALA A 26 6.00 -18.33 1.96
N LEU A 27 6.53 -19.12 2.89
CA LEU A 27 6.46 -20.59 2.84
C LEU A 27 5.01 -21.09 2.92
N TYR A 28 4.19 -20.55 3.82
CA TYR A 28 2.77 -20.91 3.89
C TYR A 28 2.05 -20.61 2.56
N ASN A 29 2.27 -19.44 1.99
CA ASN A 29 1.71 -19.10 0.68
C ASN A 29 2.22 -20.05 -0.42
N TYR A 30 3.50 -20.35 -0.43
CA TYR A 30 4.13 -21.28 -1.38
C TYR A 30 3.49 -22.66 -1.32
N LEU A 31 3.42 -23.25 -0.13
CA LEU A 31 2.84 -24.60 0.06
C LEU A 31 1.38 -24.62 -0.30
N PHE A 32 0.61 -23.61 0.08
CA PHE A 32 -0.80 -23.48 -0.30
C PHE A 32 -0.98 -23.40 -1.82
N ALA A 33 -0.18 -22.56 -2.50
CA ALA A 33 -0.22 -22.46 -3.96
C ALA A 33 0.09 -23.83 -4.61
N ARG A 34 1.14 -24.51 -4.18
CA ARG A 34 1.55 -25.80 -4.73
C ARG A 34 0.50 -26.89 -4.50
N GLN A 35 -0.08 -26.95 -3.31
CA GLN A 35 -1.16 -27.90 -2.98
C GLN A 35 -2.37 -27.75 -3.90
N HIS A 36 -2.69 -26.52 -4.33
CA HIS A 36 -3.88 -26.22 -5.15
C HIS A 36 -3.56 -25.98 -6.63
N GLY A 37 -2.36 -26.29 -7.11
CA GLY A 37 -1.95 -26.02 -8.49
C GLY A 37 -2.01 -24.52 -8.86
N GLY A 38 -1.84 -23.67 -7.87
CA GLY A 38 -1.96 -22.23 -7.96
C GLY A 38 -0.63 -21.51 -8.22
N ASP A 39 -0.68 -20.17 -8.25
CA ASP A 39 0.47 -19.29 -8.45
C ASP A 39 0.86 -18.55 -7.18
N LEU A 40 2.15 -18.44 -6.92
CA LEU A 40 2.72 -17.56 -5.92
C LEU A 40 3.29 -16.31 -6.61
N VAL A 41 2.75 -15.15 -6.25
CA VAL A 41 3.13 -13.84 -6.80
C VAL A 41 4.07 -13.13 -5.84
N PHE A 42 5.17 -12.57 -6.37
CA PHE A 42 6.09 -11.72 -5.63
C PHE A 42 5.90 -10.26 -5.97
N ARG A 43 5.58 -9.43 -4.99
CA ARG A 43 5.52 -7.98 -5.12
C ARG A 43 6.46 -7.31 -4.14
N ILE A 44 6.89 -6.11 -4.50
CA ILE A 44 7.65 -5.23 -3.59
C ILE A 44 6.76 -4.04 -3.21
N GLU A 45 6.59 -3.80 -1.92
CA GLU A 45 5.84 -2.67 -1.38
C GLU A 45 6.83 -1.57 -0.94
N ASP A 46 7.30 -0.80 -1.92
CA ASP A 46 8.39 0.16 -1.85
C ASP A 46 7.92 1.63 -1.69
N THR A 47 6.71 1.84 -1.19
CA THR A 47 6.16 3.21 -1.05
C THR A 47 6.67 3.97 0.17
N ASP A 48 7.33 3.30 1.12
CA ASP A 48 7.95 3.93 2.28
C ASP A 48 9.41 4.29 1.97
N SER A 49 9.60 5.47 1.37
CA SER A 49 10.92 5.96 0.99
C SER A 49 11.84 6.27 2.18
N HIS A 50 11.28 6.55 3.37
CA HIS A 50 12.07 6.84 4.57
C HIS A 50 12.76 5.60 5.14
N ARG A 51 12.19 4.43 4.94
CA ARG A 51 12.74 3.15 5.42
C ARG A 51 13.35 2.31 4.30
N PHE A 52 13.49 2.86 3.10
CA PHE A 52 14.12 2.14 1.99
C PHE A 52 15.59 1.84 2.30
N VAL A 53 16.00 0.60 2.09
CA VAL A 53 17.39 0.15 2.25
C VAL A 53 17.92 -0.33 0.90
N PRO A 54 18.95 0.33 0.34
CA PRO A 54 19.57 -0.12 -0.90
C PRO A 54 20.04 -1.58 -0.81
N GLY A 55 19.79 -2.38 -1.86
CA GLY A 55 20.16 -3.80 -1.91
C GLY A 55 19.20 -4.74 -1.15
N ALA A 56 18.21 -4.24 -0.43
CA ALA A 56 17.27 -5.09 0.31
C ALA A 56 16.39 -5.94 -0.62
N GLU A 57 16.00 -5.41 -1.78
CA GLU A 57 15.21 -6.16 -2.76
C GLU A 57 15.99 -7.36 -3.31
N GLU A 58 17.21 -7.13 -3.74
CA GLU A 58 18.12 -8.18 -4.25
C GLU A 58 18.39 -9.24 -3.19
N TYR A 59 18.64 -8.81 -1.95
CA TYR A 59 18.83 -9.71 -0.82
C TYR A 59 17.61 -10.60 -0.57
N ILE A 60 16.40 -10.03 -0.63
CA ILE A 60 15.15 -10.79 -0.46
C ILE A 60 15.01 -11.83 -1.58
N ILE A 61 15.23 -11.46 -2.83
CA ILE A 61 15.14 -12.36 -3.99
C ILE A 61 16.15 -13.49 -3.87
N GLU A 62 17.40 -13.18 -3.49
CA GLU A 62 18.46 -14.16 -3.33
C GLU A 62 18.18 -15.12 -2.16
N SER A 63 17.68 -14.62 -1.05
CA SER A 63 17.25 -15.43 0.09
C SER A 63 16.19 -16.46 -0.31
N PHE A 64 15.19 -16.09 -1.09
CA PHE A 64 14.17 -17.03 -1.57
C PHE A 64 14.73 -18.04 -2.58
N ARG A 65 15.67 -17.62 -3.41
CA ARG A 65 16.38 -18.53 -4.32
C ARG A 65 17.16 -19.59 -3.53
N TRP A 66 17.88 -19.16 -2.50
CA TRP A 66 18.63 -20.05 -1.60
C TRP A 66 17.70 -21.03 -0.86
N LEU A 67 16.52 -20.57 -0.42
CA LEU A 67 15.50 -21.40 0.24
C LEU A 67 14.75 -22.34 -0.72
N GLY A 68 14.95 -22.25 -2.03
CA GLY A 68 14.25 -23.04 -3.02
C GLY A 68 12.78 -22.66 -3.21
N ILE A 69 12.34 -21.52 -2.69
CA ILE A 69 10.98 -20.99 -2.88
C ILE A 69 10.91 -20.28 -4.23
N LYS A 70 10.15 -20.85 -5.15
CA LYS A 70 10.00 -20.34 -6.53
C LYS A 70 8.72 -19.54 -6.65
N PHE A 71 8.84 -18.31 -7.15
CA PHE A 71 7.71 -17.48 -7.55
C PHE A 71 7.34 -17.73 -9.01
N ASP A 72 6.05 -17.70 -9.31
CA ASP A 72 5.51 -17.93 -10.64
C ASP A 72 5.35 -16.62 -11.41
N GLU A 73 5.22 -15.50 -10.67
CA GLU A 73 5.00 -14.17 -11.23
C GLU A 73 5.52 -13.10 -10.25
N GLY A 74 6.01 -11.98 -10.76
CA GLY A 74 6.40 -10.87 -9.88
C GLY A 74 7.64 -10.10 -10.34
N VAL A 75 8.20 -9.31 -9.43
CA VAL A 75 9.46 -8.59 -9.68
C VAL A 75 10.56 -9.59 -10.03
N SER A 76 11.23 -9.39 -11.16
CA SER A 76 12.28 -10.27 -11.73
C SER A 76 11.79 -11.66 -12.19
N PHE A 77 10.48 -11.96 -12.11
CA PHE A 77 9.91 -13.23 -12.55
C PHE A 77 8.95 -13.07 -13.73
N GLY A 78 8.61 -11.83 -14.11
CA GLY A 78 7.66 -11.55 -15.19
C GLY A 78 6.21 -11.82 -14.79
N GLY A 79 5.34 -12.02 -15.78
CA GLY A 79 3.90 -12.29 -15.60
C GLY A 79 3.01 -11.20 -16.23
N ASN A 80 1.69 -11.44 -16.19
CA ASN A 80 0.72 -10.65 -16.95
C ASN A 80 -0.01 -9.57 -16.13
N HIS A 81 0.33 -9.41 -14.84
CA HIS A 81 -0.39 -8.50 -13.91
C HIS A 81 0.53 -7.41 -13.34
N GLY A 82 1.62 -7.10 -14.05
CA GLY A 82 2.53 -6.01 -13.66
C GLY A 82 1.85 -4.63 -13.68
N PRO A 83 2.61 -3.64 -13.23
CA PRO A 83 3.91 -3.71 -12.57
C PRO A 83 3.83 -4.33 -11.17
N TYR A 84 4.95 -4.88 -10.69
CA TYR A 84 5.00 -5.61 -9.41
C TYR A 84 5.67 -4.84 -8.28
N ARG A 85 6.26 -3.67 -8.54
CA ARG A 85 6.62 -2.68 -7.51
C ARG A 85 5.43 -1.76 -7.26
N GLN A 86 5.13 -1.51 -6.01
CA GLN A 86 3.97 -0.70 -5.64
C GLN A 86 4.10 0.75 -6.11
N SER A 87 5.31 1.32 -6.07
CA SER A 87 5.62 2.67 -6.56
C SER A 87 5.25 2.88 -8.03
N GLU A 88 5.35 1.83 -8.86
CA GLU A 88 5.05 1.86 -10.29
C GLU A 88 3.54 1.77 -10.60
N ARG A 89 2.68 1.58 -9.59
CA ARG A 89 1.24 1.33 -9.75
C ARG A 89 0.35 2.57 -9.54
N ARG A 90 0.92 3.74 -9.41
CA ARG A 90 0.18 4.98 -9.10
C ARG A 90 -0.97 5.27 -10.07
N ALA A 91 -0.75 5.08 -11.38
CA ALA A 91 -1.77 5.29 -12.40
C ALA A 91 -2.96 4.31 -12.24
N ILE A 92 -2.68 3.07 -11.86
CA ILE A 92 -3.72 2.05 -11.58
C ILE A 92 -4.53 2.46 -10.34
N TYR A 93 -3.85 2.89 -9.28
CA TYR A 93 -4.51 3.29 -8.04
C TYR A 93 -5.38 4.53 -8.20
N LYS A 94 -4.93 5.51 -9.01
CA LYS A 94 -5.68 6.74 -9.26
C LYS A 94 -7.12 6.44 -9.72
N LYS A 95 -7.31 5.53 -10.66
CA LYS A 95 -8.65 5.13 -11.14
C LYS A 95 -9.59 4.72 -10.00
N TYR A 96 -9.08 3.91 -9.07
CA TYR A 96 -9.89 3.43 -7.94
C TYR A 96 -10.08 4.49 -6.86
N VAL A 97 -9.09 5.35 -6.66
CA VAL A 97 -9.20 6.51 -5.76
C VAL A 97 -10.28 7.46 -6.25
N ASP A 98 -10.29 7.80 -7.55
CA ASP A 98 -11.29 8.66 -8.15
C ASP A 98 -12.71 8.06 -7.99
N GLN A 99 -12.85 6.75 -8.18
CA GLN A 99 -14.12 6.05 -7.95
C GLN A 99 -14.57 6.13 -6.48
N LEU A 100 -13.66 5.90 -5.53
CA LEU A 100 -13.98 5.96 -4.11
C LEU A 100 -14.39 7.37 -3.66
N LEU A 101 -13.78 8.41 -4.23
CA LEU A 101 -14.17 9.80 -4.01
C LEU A 101 -15.57 10.07 -4.58
N ALA A 102 -15.84 9.64 -5.82
CA ALA A 102 -17.14 9.78 -6.45
C ALA A 102 -18.27 9.05 -5.70
N ASP A 103 -17.97 7.86 -5.16
CA ASP A 103 -18.89 7.06 -4.35
C ASP A 103 -19.07 7.60 -2.90
N GLY A 104 -18.35 8.65 -2.52
CA GLY A 104 -18.35 9.20 -1.15
C GLY A 104 -17.75 8.28 -0.10
N LYS A 105 -16.97 7.27 -0.51
CA LYS A 105 -16.27 6.32 0.36
C LYS A 105 -14.86 6.76 0.76
N ALA A 106 -14.38 7.84 0.15
CA ALA A 106 -13.12 8.49 0.48
C ALA A 106 -13.32 10.01 0.49
N TYR A 107 -12.36 10.73 1.04
CA TYR A 107 -12.35 12.17 1.11
C TYR A 107 -10.92 12.71 1.03
N ILE A 108 -10.79 13.98 0.62
CA ILE A 108 -9.51 14.69 0.50
C ILE A 108 -9.19 15.34 1.85
N ALA A 109 -7.96 15.18 2.34
CA ALA A 109 -7.47 15.80 3.57
C ALA A 109 -6.18 16.60 3.31
N PHE A 110 -6.14 17.83 3.82
CA PHE A 110 -5.06 18.81 3.61
C PHE A 110 -4.14 18.96 4.84
N ASP A 111 -4.42 18.23 5.91
CA ASP A 111 -3.61 18.31 7.12
C ASP A 111 -2.18 17.86 6.86
N THR A 112 -1.21 18.73 7.20
CA THR A 112 0.21 18.44 7.01
C THR A 112 0.74 17.47 8.08
N PRO A 113 1.88 16.80 7.84
CA PRO A 113 2.53 15.96 8.85
C PRO A 113 2.77 16.68 10.16
N GLU A 114 3.18 17.95 10.11
CA GLU A 114 3.46 18.80 11.28
C GLU A 114 2.19 19.07 12.09
N GLN A 115 1.07 19.36 11.41
CA GLN A 115 -0.23 19.56 12.05
C GLN A 115 -0.71 18.27 12.73
N LEU A 116 -0.51 17.13 12.08
CA LEU A 116 -0.86 15.83 12.64
C LEU A 116 0.00 15.50 13.88
N GLU A 117 1.28 15.83 13.84
CA GLU A 117 2.19 15.63 14.97
C GLU A 117 1.82 16.52 16.14
N ALA A 118 1.52 17.80 15.90
CA ALA A 118 1.02 18.70 16.92
C ALA A 118 -0.28 18.19 17.58
N LYS A 119 -1.21 17.64 16.80
CA LYS A 119 -2.44 17.03 17.34
C LYS A 119 -2.13 15.78 18.18
N ARG A 120 -1.17 14.93 17.77
CA ARG A 120 -0.73 13.75 18.56
C ARG A 120 -0.09 14.16 19.88
N ALA A 121 0.66 15.25 19.90
CA ALA A 121 1.26 15.77 21.11
C ALA A 121 0.23 16.38 22.07
N ALA A 122 -0.83 17.01 21.55
CA ALA A 122 -1.85 17.69 22.32
C ALA A 122 -2.96 16.75 22.83
N VAL A 123 -3.26 15.66 22.12
CA VAL A 123 -4.38 14.74 22.41
C VAL A 123 -3.85 13.33 22.63
N GLN A 124 -4.03 12.82 23.84
CA GLN A 124 -3.62 11.45 24.18
C GLN A 124 -4.34 10.43 23.30
N ASN A 125 -3.58 9.52 22.68
CA ASN A 125 -4.09 8.49 21.76
C ASN A 125 -4.82 9.05 20.53
N PHE A 126 -4.41 10.22 20.03
CA PHE A 126 -5.01 10.79 18.81
C PHE A 126 -4.96 9.80 17.64
N GLN A 127 -6.12 9.57 17.04
CA GLN A 127 -6.27 8.83 15.79
C GLN A 127 -7.08 9.69 14.81
N TYR A 128 -6.74 9.64 13.54
CA TYR A 128 -7.51 10.29 12.49
C TYR A 128 -8.70 9.37 12.11
N ASP A 129 -9.76 9.43 12.90
CA ASP A 129 -10.95 8.55 12.82
C ASP A 129 -12.24 9.31 12.44
N ALA A 130 -13.38 8.65 12.60
CA ALA A 130 -14.70 9.20 12.28
C ALA A 130 -15.08 10.44 13.11
N ARG A 131 -14.53 10.60 14.31
CA ARG A 131 -14.78 11.74 15.20
C ARG A 131 -13.82 12.88 14.91
N THR A 132 -12.53 12.59 14.97
CA THR A 132 -11.48 13.60 14.86
C THR A 132 -11.41 14.23 13.47
N ARG A 133 -11.78 13.52 12.40
CA ARG A 133 -11.84 14.10 11.04
C ARG A 133 -12.79 15.28 10.92
N GLN A 134 -13.77 15.42 11.82
CA GLN A 134 -14.70 16.57 11.82
C GLN A 134 -14.04 17.86 12.32
N GLU A 135 -12.91 17.75 12.99
CA GLU A 135 -12.10 18.88 13.50
C GLU A 135 -10.86 19.14 12.64
N MET A 136 -10.70 18.40 11.55
CA MET A 136 -9.52 18.43 10.70
C MET A 136 -9.82 19.13 9.36
N THR A 137 -8.78 19.55 8.65
CA THR A 137 -8.89 20.29 7.39
C THR A 137 -9.10 19.33 6.21
N ASN A 138 -10.34 19.11 5.83
CA ASN A 138 -10.63 18.13 4.78
C ASN A 138 -11.92 18.47 4.00
N SER A 139 -12.20 17.72 2.94
CA SER A 139 -13.35 17.95 2.06
C SER A 139 -14.71 17.60 2.66
N LEU A 140 -14.77 17.10 3.90
CA LEU A 140 -16.02 16.91 4.65
C LEU A 140 -16.34 18.10 5.56
N THR A 141 -15.34 18.95 5.85
CA THR A 141 -15.44 20.09 6.77
C THR A 141 -15.30 21.43 6.06
N LEU A 142 -14.69 21.45 4.88
CA LEU A 142 -14.51 22.66 4.07
C LEU A 142 -15.63 22.81 3.03
N PRO A 143 -15.99 24.06 2.65
CA PRO A 143 -16.84 24.32 1.49
C PRO A 143 -16.23 23.76 0.20
N LYS A 144 -17.06 23.30 -0.72
CA LYS A 144 -16.62 22.67 -1.97
C LYS A 144 -15.70 23.59 -2.79
N GLU A 145 -16.05 24.85 -2.89
CA GLU A 145 -15.28 25.87 -3.62
C GLU A 145 -13.87 26.05 -3.04
N GLU A 146 -13.74 25.95 -1.73
CA GLU A 146 -12.45 26.04 -1.04
C GLU A 146 -11.59 24.81 -1.33
N VAL A 147 -12.17 23.61 -1.34
CA VAL A 147 -11.49 22.36 -1.71
C VAL A 147 -10.97 22.43 -3.15
N GLU A 148 -11.82 22.87 -4.09
CA GLU A 148 -11.46 23.01 -5.50
C GLU A 148 -10.35 24.04 -5.70
N ARG A 149 -10.42 25.17 -5.00
CA ARG A 149 -9.37 26.21 -5.02
C ARG A 149 -8.02 25.67 -4.54
N ARG A 150 -7.98 25.00 -3.38
CA ARG A 150 -6.73 24.43 -2.82
C ARG A 150 -6.09 23.40 -3.77
N ILE A 151 -6.91 22.57 -4.40
CA ILE A 151 -6.42 21.61 -5.40
C ILE A 151 -5.85 22.34 -6.63
N ALA A 152 -6.54 23.37 -7.12
CA ALA A 152 -6.09 24.17 -8.27
C ALA A 152 -4.81 24.94 -7.98
N ASP A 153 -4.63 25.42 -6.74
CA ASP A 153 -3.42 26.08 -6.26
C ASP A 153 -2.23 25.10 -6.05
N GLY A 154 -2.45 23.79 -6.24
CA GLY A 154 -1.42 22.76 -6.10
C GLY A 154 -1.07 22.40 -4.65
N GLU A 155 -1.96 22.72 -3.69
CA GLU A 155 -1.75 22.34 -2.29
C GLU A 155 -1.68 20.82 -2.15
N GLN A 156 -0.73 20.33 -1.36
CA GLN A 156 -0.56 18.90 -1.14
C GLN A 156 -1.72 18.34 -0.31
N TYR A 157 -2.22 17.19 -0.72
CA TYR A 157 -3.28 16.49 -0.02
C TYR A 157 -3.09 14.97 -0.04
N VAL A 158 -3.79 14.30 0.85
CA VAL A 158 -3.93 12.85 0.84
C VAL A 158 -5.40 12.47 0.70
N VAL A 159 -5.66 11.30 0.11
CA VAL A 159 -7.00 10.73 0.07
C VAL A 159 -7.14 9.70 1.17
N ARG A 160 -8.15 9.86 2.01
CA ARG A 160 -8.43 8.99 3.15
C ARG A 160 -9.73 8.23 2.95
N PHE A 161 -9.76 6.97 3.39
CA PHE A 161 -11.01 6.21 3.47
C PHE A 161 -11.96 6.84 4.50
N LYS A 162 -13.24 6.83 4.16
CA LYS A 162 -14.33 7.25 5.04
C LYS A 162 -14.82 6.02 5.84
N VAL A 163 -13.98 5.58 6.76
CA VAL A 163 -14.31 4.47 7.68
C VAL A 163 -15.10 5.00 8.86
#